data_490da23705d0a2f68af6789452216ff4
#
_entry.id   490da23705d0a2f68af6789452216ff4
#
_cell.length_a   1.000
_cell.length_b   1.000
_cell.length_c   1.000
_cell.angle_alpha   90.00
_cell.angle_beta   90.00
_cell.angle_gamma   90.00
#
_symmetry.space_group_name_H-M   'P 1'
#
loop_
_entity.id
_entity.type
_entity.pdbx_description
1 polymer ?
#
loop_
_entity_poly.entity_id
_entity_poly.type
_entity_poly.pdbx_seq_one_letter_code
_entity_poly.pdbx_strand_id
1 'polypeptide(L)'
;MGLINIVADENILLLDEFFGGLAKLTKVNGRTISAEQVAHADALVLRSTAKITPAILSHSKVQFVGTCTIGTDHLAKDYMDANNIVWRNAPGCNAAGVGDYVIACLNHAWQTLAIDPREVTIGIVGAGNVGGRLAQRLRAAGFSLLICDPPQASAGQKGLVELDELLAQSQIVCLHTPLTTQGLHATKNLINAKRVKGLAKGTVLISVGRGEVINQQAVLERQQQHNDLHLYMDVWHQEPNIDTQLFGYSHCVTPHIAGHSLEGKMRGTYMIYQALCQYFGLQESTTLEHLMPEPQLAQLTISSNATAKETMQQACDGVYSLMEDDARMRSMQDSNDFDLLRKTYPVRREFSSLQLVGIADAEISNMMVGLGFGLAVDANIIKTQGPVNEL
;
A
#
# COMPACT_ATOMS: atom_id res chain seq x y z
N MET A 1 -12.26 -34.49 13.06
CA MET A 1 -10.87 -34.02 13.13
C MET A 1 -10.74 -33.18 14.39
N GLY A 2 -9.62 -33.32 15.15
CA GLY A 2 -9.35 -32.41 16.26
C GLY A 2 -9.11 -31.00 15.77
N LEU A 3 -9.34 -30.01 16.64
CA LEU A 3 -9.00 -28.60 16.33
C LEU A 3 -7.49 -28.50 16.08
N ILE A 4 -7.09 -27.78 15.04
CA ILE A 4 -5.68 -27.45 14.76
C ILE A 4 -5.19 -26.42 15.78
N ASN A 5 -3.88 -26.44 16.10
CA ASN A 5 -3.26 -25.48 17.00
C ASN A 5 -2.63 -24.35 16.16
N ILE A 6 -3.14 -23.14 16.29
CA ILE A 6 -2.60 -21.95 15.62
C ILE A 6 -1.91 -21.07 16.65
N VAL A 7 -0.66 -20.68 16.37
CA VAL A 7 0.02 -19.57 17.04
C VAL A 7 -0.02 -18.35 16.15
N ALA A 8 -0.54 -17.23 16.65
CA ALA A 8 -0.76 -16.05 15.86
C ALA A 8 -0.28 -14.76 16.54
N ASP A 9 0.17 -13.79 15.74
CA ASP A 9 0.46 -12.43 16.22
C ASP A 9 -0.82 -11.78 16.77
N GLU A 10 -0.81 -11.42 18.06
CA GLU A 10 -1.94 -10.84 18.80
C GLU A 10 -2.53 -9.57 18.17
N ASN A 11 -1.78 -8.88 17.32
CA ASN A 11 -2.18 -7.63 16.69
C ASN A 11 -2.74 -7.80 15.26
N ILE A 12 -3.09 -9.04 14.85
CA ILE A 12 -3.79 -9.28 13.58
C ILE A 12 -5.26 -8.94 13.77
N LEU A 13 -5.79 -8.11 12.87
CA LEU A 13 -7.21 -7.75 12.89
C LEU A 13 -8.09 -8.95 12.55
N LEU A 14 -9.25 -9.07 13.21
CA LEU A 14 -10.25 -10.13 12.99
C LEU A 14 -9.71 -11.55 13.20
N LEU A 15 -8.71 -11.70 14.08
CA LEU A 15 -8.07 -12.98 14.33
C LEU A 15 -9.06 -14.00 14.94
N ASP A 16 -9.87 -13.57 15.90
CA ASP A 16 -10.87 -14.43 16.54
C ASP A 16 -12.03 -14.75 15.60
N GLU A 17 -12.47 -13.77 14.85
CA GLU A 17 -13.60 -13.88 13.93
C GLU A 17 -13.31 -14.89 12.81
N PHE A 18 -12.10 -14.91 12.28
CA PHE A 18 -11.72 -15.86 11.23
C PHE A 18 -11.24 -17.20 11.76
N PHE A 19 -10.43 -17.24 12.82
CA PHE A 19 -9.73 -18.46 13.22
C PHE A 19 -10.29 -19.10 14.49
N GLY A 20 -11.00 -18.35 15.35
CA GLY A 20 -11.43 -18.82 16.67
C GLY A 20 -12.37 -20.02 16.63
N GLY A 21 -13.20 -20.15 15.59
CA GLY A 21 -14.10 -21.30 15.40
C GLY A 21 -13.44 -22.53 14.77
N LEU A 22 -12.24 -22.39 14.18
CA LEU A 22 -11.56 -23.44 13.43
C LEU A 22 -10.42 -24.10 14.22
N ALA A 23 -9.86 -23.39 15.19
CA ALA A 23 -8.60 -23.77 15.80
C ALA A 23 -8.55 -23.49 17.31
N LYS A 24 -7.63 -24.17 18.00
CA LYS A 24 -7.13 -23.71 19.29
C LYS A 24 -6.12 -22.58 19.02
N LEU A 25 -6.54 -21.35 19.26
CA LEU A 25 -5.78 -20.15 18.95
C LEU A 25 -4.94 -19.71 20.15
N THR A 26 -3.62 -19.59 19.96
CA THR A 26 -2.68 -19.03 20.93
C THR A 26 -2.15 -17.70 20.38
N LYS A 27 -2.46 -16.60 21.05
CA LYS A 27 -2.01 -15.25 20.67
C LYS A 27 -0.68 -14.95 21.34
N VAL A 28 0.27 -14.44 20.56
CA VAL A 28 1.63 -14.11 21.03
C VAL A 28 2.05 -12.76 20.46
N ASN A 29 3.01 -12.13 21.12
CA ASN A 29 3.64 -10.96 20.55
C ASN A 29 4.56 -11.38 19.39
N GLY A 30 4.21 -10.98 18.16
CA GLY A 30 4.93 -11.38 16.96
C GLY A 30 6.44 -11.02 16.97
N ARG A 31 6.84 -9.92 17.65
CA ARG A 31 8.24 -9.52 17.73
C ARG A 31 9.10 -10.43 18.61
N THR A 32 8.50 -11.06 19.60
CA THR A 32 9.18 -11.91 20.60
C THR A 32 8.79 -13.37 20.47
N ILE A 33 8.25 -13.76 19.30
CA ILE A 33 7.89 -15.17 19.05
C ILE A 33 9.12 -16.08 19.23
N SER A 34 8.95 -17.17 19.97
CA SER A 34 10.02 -18.09 20.34
C SER A 34 9.76 -19.52 19.85
N ALA A 35 10.82 -20.34 19.79
CA ALA A 35 10.73 -21.75 19.42
C ALA A 35 9.83 -22.54 20.39
N GLU A 36 9.85 -22.21 21.68
CA GLU A 36 9.00 -22.85 22.70
C GLU A 36 7.50 -22.59 22.42
N GLN A 37 7.14 -21.35 22.09
CA GLN A 37 5.75 -20.98 21.79
C GLN A 37 5.19 -21.70 20.56
N VAL A 38 6.04 -22.01 19.56
CA VAL A 38 5.61 -22.64 18.31
C VAL A 38 5.79 -24.15 18.27
N ALA A 39 6.42 -24.76 19.29
CA ALA A 39 6.79 -26.17 19.30
C ALA A 39 5.61 -27.15 19.02
N HIS A 40 4.40 -26.82 19.46
CA HIS A 40 3.21 -27.63 19.29
C HIS A 40 2.18 -27.06 18.34
N ALA A 41 2.52 -25.97 17.61
CA ALA A 41 1.65 -25.37 16.62
C ALA A 41 1.61 -26.20 15.33
N ASP A 42 0.43 -26.34 14.75
CA ASP A 42 0.24 -26.88 13.41
C ASP A 42 0.41 -25.78 12.35
N ALA A 43 0.04 -24.56 12.70
CA ALA A 43 0.16 -23.38 11.82
C ALA A 43 0.59 -22.11 12.57
N LEU A 44 1.26 -21.20 11.84
CA LEU A 44 1.55 -19.83 12.27
C LEU A 44 0.78 -18.84 11.42
N VAL A 45 0.20 -17.81 12.07
CA VAL A 45 -0.44 -16.66 11.37
C VAL A 45 0.22 -15.37 11.87
N LEU A 46 0.87 -14.64 10.96
CA LEU A 46 1.87 -13.65 11.32
C LEU A 46 1.65 -12.31 10.61
N ARG A 47 2.38 -11.30 11.07
CA ARG A 47 2.60 -10.02 10.36
C ARG A 47 4.09 -9.83 10.10
N SER A 48 4.46 -8.80 9.33
CA SER A 48 5.85 -8.48 8.98
C SER A 48 6.77 -8.17 10.18
N THR A 49 6.21 -7.97 11.36
CA THR A 49 6.96 -7.74 12.61
C THR A 49 7.54 -9.02 13.23
N ALA A 50 7.02 -10.18 12.84
CA ALA A 50 7.46 -11.48 13.34
C ALA A 50 8.60 -12.03 12.46
N LYS A 51 9.84 -12.03 12.97
CA LYS A 51 10.98 -12.59 12.24
C LYS A 51 11.06 -14.10 12.45
N ILE A 52 10.68 -14.87 11.45
CA ILE A 52 10.72 -16.34 11.47
C ILE A 52 12.04 -16.85 10.93
N THR A 53 12.82 -17.50 11.79
CA THR A 53 14.14 -18.05 11.46
C THR A 53 14.11 -19.58 11.47
N PRO A 54 15.11 -20.27 10.88
CA PRO A 54 15.25 -21.72 11.02
C PRO A 54 15.24 -22.21 12.47
N ALA A 55 15.86 -21.46 13.39
CA ALA A 55 15.91 -21.81 14.81
C ALA A 55 14.52 -21.85 15.49
N ILE A 56 13.60 -21.00 15.06
CA ILE A 56 12.22 -20.99 15.57
C ILE A 56 11.44 -22.23 15.08
N LEU A 57 11.68 -22.69 13.86
CA LEU A 57 10.92 -23.76 13.23
C LEU A 57 11.50 -25.16 13.43
N SER A 58 12.81 -25.29 13.73
CA SER A 58 13.56 -26.56 13.65
C SER A 58 13.04 -27.69 14.52
N HIS A 59 12.36 -27.39 15.61
CA HIS A 59 11.78 -28.40 16.54
C HIS A 59 10.26 -28.28 16.68
N SER A 60 9.63 -27.59 15.74
CA SER A 60 8.18 -27.40 15.74
C SER A 60 7.46 -28.46 14.91
N LYS A 61 6.13 -28.54 15.10
CA LYS A 61 5.22 -29.35 14.26
C LYS A 61 4.57 -28.52 13.15
N VAL A 62 5.05 -27.30 12.92
CA VAL A 62 4.45 -26.34 11.99
C VAL A 62 4.49 -26.89 10.56
N GLN A 63 3.33 -26.95 9.92
CA GLN A 63 3.13 -27.37 8.55
C GLN A 63 2.76 -26.20 7.64
N PHE A 64 2.21 -25.11 8.22
CA PHE A 64 1.73 -23.94 7.49
C PHE A 64 2.16 -22.65 8.18
N VAL A 65 2.69 -21.70 7.38
CA VAL A 65 3.02 -20.35 7.84
C VAL A 65 2.33 -19.33 6.93
N GLY A 66 1.38 -18.58 7.47
CA GLY A 66 0.69 -17.49 6.79
C GLY A 66 1.16 -16.12 7.28
N THR A 67 1.51 -15.20 6.39
CA THR A 67 1.72 -13.80 6.76
C THR A 67 0.65 -12.90 6.15
N CYS A 68 -0.09 -12.18 7.00
CA CYS A 68 -1.17 -11.27 6.61
C CYS A 68 -0.66 -9.99 5.90
N THR A 69 0.52 -10.05 5.29
CA THR A 69 1.20 -8.94 4.61
C THR A 69 1.69 -9.35 3.22
N ILE A 70 2.02 -8.37 2.38
CA ILE A 70 2.55 -8.62 1.04
C ILE A 70 4.01 -9.09 1.13
N GLY A 71 4.85 -8.36 1.89
CA GLY A 71 6.27 -8.66 2.01
C GLY A 71 6.53 -9.95 2.76
N THR A 72 7.57 -10.66 2.37
CA THR A 72 7.99 -11.95 2.93
C THR A 72 9.43 -11.93 3.45
N ASP A 73 10.04 -10.76 3.57
CA ASP A 73 11.45 -10.57 3.95
C ASP A 73 11.76 -11.09 5.38
N HIS A 74 10.74 -11.22 6.20
CA HIS A 74 10.79 -11.73 7.58
C HIS A 74 10.67 -13.26 7.70
N LEU A 75 10.49 -13.98 6.57
CA LEU A 75 10.30 -15.43 6.53
C LEU A 75 11.54 -16.15 6.01
N ALA A 76 11.95 -17.23 6.68
CA ALA A 76 13.02 -18.14 6.24
C ALA A 76 12.51 -19.09 5.15
N LYS A 77 12.20 -18.56 3.95
CA LYS A 77 11.54 -19.31 2.86
C LYS A 77 12.33 -20.54 2.42
N ASP A 78 13.63 -20.39 2.19
CA ASP A 78 14.47 -21.50 1.75
C ASP A 78 14.45 -22.67 2.75
N TYR A 79 14.43 -22.34 4.06
CA TYR A 79 14.30 -23.36 5.12
C TYR A 79 12.92 -24.01 5.08
N MET A 80 11.87 -23.25 4.92
CA MET A 80 10.49 -23.77 4.87
C MET A 80 10.31 -24.67 3.64
N ASP A 81 10.78 -24.26 2.48
CA ASP A 81 10.72 -25.04 1.24
C ASP A 81 11.50 -26.37 1.38
N ALA A 82 12.71 -26.33 1.97
CA ALA A 82 13.52 -27.52 2.22
C ALA A 82 12.92 -28.49 3.24
N ASN A 83 12.03 -28.03 4.12
CA ASN A 83 11.39 -28.84 5.17
C ASN A 83 9.89 -29.11 4.91
N ASN A 84 9.40 -28.87 3.70
CA ASN A 84 8.01 -29.05 3.28
C ASN A 84 6.99 -28.27 4.14
N ILE A 85 7.39 -27.12 4.71
CA ILE A 85 6.50 -26.21 5.40
C ILE A 85 5.88 -25.27 4.36
N VAL A 86 4.58 -25.36 4.17
CA VAL A 86 3.85 -24.51 3.23
C VAL A 86 3.78 -23.09 3.79
N TRP A 87 4.21 -22.12 3.02
CA TRP A 87 4.05 -20.72 3.38
C TRP A 87 3.17 -19.97 2.39
N ARG A 88 2.41 -18.99 2.89
CA ARG A 88 1.54 -18.11 2.10
C ARG A 88 1.68 -16.69 2.61
N ASN A 89 1.57 -15.73 1.69
CA ASN A 89 1.45 -14.32 1.98
C ASN A 89 0.13 -13.78 1.41
N ALA A 90 -0.14 -12.49 1.59
CA ALA A 90 -1.36 -11.83 1.13
C ALA A 90 -1.05 -10.85 -0.03
N PRO A 91 -0.74 -11.33 -1.26
CA PRO A 91 -0.31 -10.46 -2.36
C PRO A 91 -1.43 -9.51 -2.78
N GLY A 92 -1.14 -8.21 -2.80
CA GLY A 92 -2.09 -7.18 -3.21
C GLY A 92 -3.15 -6.80 -2.16
N CYS A 93 -3.11 -7.36 -0.94
CA CYS A 93 -4.11 -7.05 0.10
C CYS A 93 -4.22 -5.55 0.40
N ASN A 94 -3.13 -4.82 0.41
CA ASN A 94 -3.07 -3.38 0.70
C ASN A 94 -2.84 -2.51 -0.55
N ALA A 95 -2.92 -3.08 -1.75
CA ALA A 95 -2.60 -2.34 -2.98
C ALA A 95 -3.51 -1.13 -3.22
N ALA A 96 -4.79 -1.20 -2.82
CA ALA A 96 -5.71 -0.07 -2.88
C ALA A 96 -5.25 1.05 -1.94
N GLY A 97 -4.95 0.73 -0.68
CA GLY A 97 -4.46 1.71 0.30
C GLY A 97 -3.16 2.40 -0.10
N VAL A 98 -2.20 1.67 -0.72
CA VAL A 98 -0.99 2.30 -1.29
C VAL A 98 -1.35 3.19 -2.47
N GLY A 99 -2.28 2.77 -3.34
CA GLY A 99 -2.79 3.61 -4.42
C GLY A 99 -3.42 4.90 -3.92
N ASP A 100 -4.24 4.81 -2.85
CA ASP A 100 -4.85 5.98 -2.20
C ASP A 100 -3.80 6.95 -1.64
N TYR A 101 -2.76 6.41 -1.00
CA TYR A 101 -1.63 7.21 -0.53
C TYR A 101 -0.94 7.97 -1.69
N VAL A 102 -0.64 7.29 -2.80
CA VAL A 102 -0.02 7.95 -3.96
C VAL A 102 -0.95 9.02 -4.54
N ILE A 103 -2.26 8.74 -4.66
CA ILE A 103 -3.24 9.72 -5.13
C ILE A 103 -3.32 10.92 -4.18
N ALA A 104 -3.23 10.72 -2.86
CA ALA A 104 -3.14 11.82 -1.90
C ALA A 104 -1.85 12.63 -2.08
N CYS A 105 -0.71 12.00 -2.40
CA CYS A 105 0.52 12.71 -2.78
C CYS A 105 0.34 13.54 -4.06
N LEU A 106 -0.31 12.98 -5.10
CA LEU A 106 -0.64 13.69 -6.33
C LEU A 106 -1.55 14.90 -6.06
N ASN A 107 -2.58 14.71 -5.23
CA ASN A 107 -3.45 15.81 -4.79
C ASN A 107 -2.64 16.91 -4.08
N HIS A 108 -1.81 16.54 -3.11
CA HIS A 108 -0.97 17.51 -2.39
C HIS A 108 -0.01 18.27 -3.33
N ALA A 109 0.62 17.57 -4.28
CA ALA A 109 1.47 18.21 -5.29
C ALA A 109 0.67 19.19 -6.16
N TRP A 110 -0.55 18.84 -6.57
CA TRP A 110 -1.43 19.71 -7.32
C TRP A 110 -1.82 20.97 -6.53
N GLN A 111 -2.12 20.81 -5.23
CA GLN A 111 -2.49 21.94 -4.37
C GLN A 111 -1.32 22.90 -4.11
N THR A 112 -0.12 22.35 -3.81
CA THR A 112 1.01 23.13 -3.26
C THR A 112 2.07 23.50 -4.28
N LEU A 113 2.28 22.67 -5.31
CA LEU A 113 3.32 22.87 -6.32
C LEU A 113 2.75 23.38 -7.66
N ALA A 114 1.42 23.49 -7.76
CA ALA A 114 0.71 23.83 -9.01
C ALA A 114 1.03 22.85 -10.16
N ILE A 115 1.37 21.60 -9.86
CA ILE A 115 1.58 20.54 -10.85
C ILE A 115 0.26 19.81 -11.06
N ASP A 116 -0.45 20.09 -12.15
CA ASP A 116 -1.66 19.35 -12.52
C ASP A 116 -1.27 17.94 -13.01
N PRO A 117 -1.63 16.88 -12.29
CA PRO A 117 -1.26 15.52 -12.67
C PRO A 117 -1.93 15.03 -13.96
N ARG A 118 -2.93 15.76 -14.51
CA ARG A 118 -3.58 15.47 -15.80
C ARG A 118 -2.78 16.01 -16.98
N GLU A 119 -1.96 17.04 -16.75
CA GLU A 119 -1.19 17.74 -17.80
C GLU A 119 0.25 17.25 -17.91
N VAL A 120 0.68 16.36 -17.00
CA VAL A 120 2.04 15.85 -16.94
C VAL A 120 2.08 14.33 -17.14
N THR A 121 3.25 13.80 -17.45
CA THR A 121 3.46 12.35 -17.52
C THR A 121 3.83 11.80 -16.17
N ILE A 122 3.13 10.77 -15.70
CA ILE A 122 3.41 10.03 -14.48
C ILE A 122 4.12 8.71 -14.84
N GLY A 123 5.33 8.54 -14.34
CA GLY A 123 6.12 7.32 -14.48
C GLY A 123 5.85 6.35 -13.33
N ILE A 124 5.49 5.11 -13.64
CA ILE A 124 5.30 4.04 -12.66
C ILE A 124 6.41 3.01 -12.82
N VAL A 125 7.26 2.88 -11.81
CA VAL A 125 8.36 1.91 -11.78
C VAL A 125 7.95 0.72 -10.93
N GLY A 126 7.79 -0.44 -11.59
CA GLY A 126 7.21 -1.66 -11.02
C GLY A 126 5.68 -1.71 -11.19
N ALA A 127 5.20 -2.61 -12.06
CA ALA A 127 3.79 -2.78 -12.40
C ALA A 127 3.18 -4.06 -11.80
N GLY A 128 3.65 -4.46 -10.62
CA GLY A 128 3.10 -5.59 -9.88
C GLY A 128 1.72 -5.30 -9.26
N ASN A 129 1.41 -5.96 -8.13
CA ASN A 129 0.10 -5.83 -7.46
C ASN A 129 -0.28 -4.38 -7.13
N VAL A 130 0.69 -3.55 -6.73
CA VAL A 130 0.45 -2.14 -6.36
C VAL A 130 0.50 -1.25 -7.60
N GLY A 131 1.66 -1.16 -8.26
CA GLY A 131 1.84 -0.24 -9.38
C GLY A 131 0.94 -0.55 -10.58
N GLY A 132 0.65 -1.83 -10.85
CA GLY A 132 -0.30 -2.23 -11.90
C GLY A 132 -1.73 -1.76 -11.61
N ARG A 133 -2.21 -1.91 -10.35
CA ARG A 133 -3.54 -1.41 -9.95
C ARG A 133 -3.60 0.12 -9.94
N LEU A 134 -2.54 0.78 -9.47
CA LEU A 134 -2.44 2.24 -9.54
C LEU A 134 -2.50 2.71 -11.00
N ALA A 135 -1.75 2.06 -11.91
CA ALA A 135 -1.77 2.38 -13.32
C ALA A 135 -3.17 2.25 -13.95
N GLN A 136 -3.93 1.21 -13.59
CA GLN A 136 -5.30 1.05 -14.04
C GLN A 136 -6.19 2.21 -13.56
N ARG A 137 -6.10 2.57 -12.28
CA ARG A 137 -6.87 3.68 -11.68
C ARG A 137 -6.54 5.02 -12.35
N LEU A 138 -5.26 5.35 -12.48
CA LEU A 138 -4.83 6.60 -13.08
C LEU A 138 -5.20 6.70 -14.56
N ARG A 139 -5.11 5.60 -15.33
CA ARG A 139 -5.59 5.57 -16.72
C ARG A 139 -7.11 5.78 -16.80
N ALA A 140 -7.88 5.11 -15.93
CA ALA A 140 -9.32 5.29 -15.87
C ALA A 140 -9.72 6.73 -15.48
N ALA A 141 -8.86 7.40 -14.71
CA ALA A 141 -9.00 8.82 -14.36
C ALA A 141 -8.49 9.79 -15.45
N GLY A 142 -7.98 9.28 -16.58
CA GLY A 142 -7.54 10.10 -17.73
C GLY A 142 -6.11 10.60 -17.65
N PHE A 143 -5.26 10.06 -16.76
CA PHE A 143 -3.86 10.54 -16.60
C PHE A 143 -2.91 9.86 -17.60
N SER A 144 -1.91 10.61 -18.05
CA SER A 144 -0.86 10.13 -18.97
C SER A 144 0.21 9.36 -18.21
N LEU A 145 0.49 8.11 -18.63
CA LEU A 145 1.38 7.21 -17.90
C LEU A 145 2.48 6.62 -18.79
N LEU A 146 3.68 6.52 -18.22
CA LEU A 146 4.73 5.61 -18.65
C LEU A 146 4.94 4.54 -17.57
N ILE A 147 5.15 3.30 -17.99
CA ILE A 147 5.30 2.17 -17.06
C ILE A 147 6.57 1.40 -17.40
N CYS A 148 7.39 1.16 -16.37
CA CYS A 148 8.59 0.34 -16.46
C CYS A 148 8.46 -0.88 -15.53
N ASP A 149 8.53 -2.08 -16.11
CA ASP A 149 8.60 -3.35 -15.38
C ASP A 149 9.38 -4.37 -16.22
N PRO A 150 10.73 -4.43 -16.11
CA PRO A 150 11.55 -5.29 -16.93
C PRO A 150 11.21 -6.79 -16.83
N PRO A 151 10.89 -7.37 -15.66
CA PRO A 151 10.39 -8.74 -15.56
C PRO A 151 9.15 -9.00 -16.42
N GLN A 152 8.15 -8.10 -16.38
CA GLN A 152 6.93 -8.25 -17.19
C GLN A 152 7.20 -8.01 -18.68
N ALA A 153 8.09 -7.08 -19.03
CA ALA A 153 8.53 -6.88 -20.41
C ALA A 153 9.19 -8.14 -20.96
N SER A 154 10.07 -8.78 -20.17
CA SER A 154 10.71 -10.06 -20.51
C SER A 154 9.70 -11.21 -20.65
N ALA A 155 8.58 -11.14 -19.93
CA ALA A 155 7.46 -12.08 -20.06
C ALA A 155 6.51 -11.76 -21.24
N GLY A 156 6.82 -10.74 -22.05
CA GLY A 156 6.09 -10.38 -23.28
C GLY A 156 5.00 -9.34 -23.10
N GLN A 157 4.87 -8.71 -21.93
CA GLN A 157 3.92 -7.62 -21.72
C GLN A 157 4.31 -6.41 -22.57
N LYS A 158 3.36 -5.90 -23.37
CA LYS A 158 3.55 -4.74 -24.25
C LYS A 158 3.21 -3.41 -23.54
N GLY A 159 3.71 -2.30 -24.12
CA GLY A 159 3.42 -0.96 -23.61
C GLY A 159 4.22 -0.57 -22.37
N LEU A 160 5.31 -1.28 -22.11
CA LEU A 160 6.31 -0.96 -21.10
C LEU A 160 7.51 -0.26 -21.76
N VAL A 161 8.12 0.68 -21.03
CA VAL A 161 9.32 1.41 -21.49
C VAL A 161 10.52 1.10 -20.61
N GLU A 162 11.71 1.42 -21.09
CA GLU A 162 12.93 1.32 -20.30
C GLU A 162 12.96 2.36 -19.17
N LEU A 163 13.64 2.02 -18.07
CA LEU A 163 13.68 2.88 -16.89
C LEU A 163 14.25 4.27 -17.18
N ASP A 164 15.35 4.34 -17.92
CA ASP A 164 15.99 5.63 -18.20
C ASP A 164 15.13 6.50 -19.13
N GLU A 165 14.36 5.90 -20.03
CA GLU A 165 13.35 6.58 -20.84
C GLU A 165 12.21 7.13 -19.96
N LEU A 166 11.66 6.31 -19.07
CA LEU A 166 10.62 6.75 -18.12
C LEU A 166 11.10 7.93 -17.29
N LEU A 167 12.31 7.84 -16.70
CA LEU A 167 12.86 8.90 -15.86
C LEU A 167 13.10 10.21 -16.63
N ALA A 168 13.43 10.14 -17.91
CA ALA A 168 13.66 11.33 -18.76
C ALA A 168 12.36 12.02 -19.18
N GLN A 169 11.25 11.29 -19.30
CA GLN A 169 9.99 11.81 -19.86
C GLN A 169 8.91 12.06 -18.78
N SER A 170 9.13 11.64 -17.54
CA SER A 170 8.14 11.78 -16.47
C SER A 170 8.45 12.96 -15.55
N GLN A 171 7.44 13.79 -15.28
CA GLN A 171 7.49 14.86 -14.28
C GLN A 171 7.21 14.33 -12.86
N ILE A 172 6.45 13.26 -12.76
CA ILE A 172 6.15 12.56 -11.51
C ILE A 172 6.62 11.12 -11.65
N VAL A 173 7.40 10.61 -10.69
CA VAL A 173 7.93 9.24 -10.68
C VAL A 173 7.49 8.53 -9.41
N CYS A 174 6.75 7.43 -9.56
CA CYS A 174 6.25 6.60 -8.47
C CYS A 174 6.99 5.25 -8.45
N LEU A 175 7.59 4.90 -7.31
CA LEU A 175 8.39 3.68 -7.15
C LEU A 175 7.63 2.62 -6.34
N HIS A 176 7.37 1.47 -6.96
CA HIS A 176 6.59 0.36 -6.40
C HIS A 176 7.31 -0.98 -6.44
N THR A 177 8.61 -0.99 -6.74
CA THR A 177 9.37 -2.24 -6.85
C THR A 177 9.64 -2.88 -5.49
N PRO A 178 9.64 -4.22 -5.40
CA PRO A 178 10.19 -4.92 -4.25
C PRO A 178 11.71 -4.71 -4.16
N LEU A 179 12.31 -5.04 -3.03
CA LEU A 179 13.77 -5.07 -2.90
C LEU A 179 14.29 -6.44 -3.34
N THR A 180 15.13 -6.45 -4.39
CA THR A 180 15.91 -7.60 -4.82
C THR A 180 17.38 -7.21 -4.95
N THR A 181 18.26 -8.08 -4.46
CA THR A 181 19.71 -7.79 -4.42
C THR A 181 20.50 -8.59 -5.46
N GLN A 182 19.85 -9.55 -6.13
CA GLN A 182 20.48 -10.47 -7.07
C GLN A 182 19.61 -10.65 -8.32
N GLY A 183 20.22 -11.19 -9.37
CA GLY A 183 19.55 -11.47 -10.64
C GLY A 183 19.58 -10.28 -11.61
N LEU A 184 19.11 -10.54 -12.82
CA LEU A 184 19.15 -9.58 -13.95
C LEU A 184 18.36 -8.27 -13.65
N HIS A 185 17.32 -8.38 -12.85
CA HIS A 185 16.42 -7.26 -12.52
C HIS A 185 16.53 -6.87 -11.05
N ALA A 186 17.77 -6.88 -10.49
CA ALA A 186 18.00 -6.40 -9.12
C ALA A 186 17.56 -4.96 -8.96
N THR A 187 16.85 -4.66 -7.85
CA THR A 187 16.24 -3.35 -7.59
C THR A 187 16.96 -2.54 -6.52
N LYS A 188 17.93 -3.13 -5.80
CA LYS A 188 18.76 -2.38 -4.86
C LYS A 188 19.51 -1.28 -5.60
N ASN A 189 19.38 -0.04 -5.13
CA ASN A 189 19.92 1.15 -5.80
C ASN A 189 19.49 1.28 -7.28
N LEU A 190 18.26 0.86 -7.61
CA LEU A 190 17.71 0.99 -8.95
C LEU A 190 17.75 2.46 -9.41
N ILE A 191 17.37 3.38 -8.51
CA ILE A 191 17.57 4.83 -8.68
C ILE A 191 18.91 5.19 -8.01
N ASN A 192 19.99 4.88 -8.73
CA ASN A 192 21.37 5.12 -8.28
C ASN A 192 21.78 6.60 -8.40
N ALA A 193 22.96 6.94 -7.96
CA ALA A 193 23.47 8.33 -7.97
C ALA A 193 23.46 8.96 -9.38
N LYS A 194 23.77 8.18 -10.43
CA LYS A 194 23.72 8.67 -11.83
C LYS A 194 22.30 9.04 -12.23
N ARG A 195 21.31 8.18 -11.91
CA ARG A 195 19.89 8.43 -12.20
C ARG A 195 19.34 9.58 -11.37
N VAL A 196 19.68 9.64 -10.07
CA VAL A 196 19.33 10.78 -9.21
C VAL A 196 19.85 12.09 -9.83
N LYS A 197 21.11 12.14 -10.25
CA LYS A 197 21.69 13.32 -10.91
C LYS A 197 21.01 13.66 -12.24
N GLY A 198 20.50 12.67 -12.97
CA GLY A 198 19.85 12.82 -14.28
C GLY A 198 18.37 13.20 -14.23
N LEU A 199 17.71 13.17 -13.07
CA LEU A 199 16.31 13.62 -12.95
C LEU A 199 16.17 15.09 -13.34
N ALA A 200 15.09 15.45 -14.00
CA ALA A 200 14.80 16.85 -14.32
C ALA A 200 14.58 17.68 -13.05
N LYS A 201 14.93 18.96 -13.09
CA LYS A 201 14.55 19.90 -12.04
C LYS A 201 13.03 19.95 -11.90
N GLY A 202 12.51 19.93 -10.68
CA GLY A 202 11.07 19.92 -10.39
C GLY A 202 10.44 18.53 -10.46
N THR A 203 11.22 17.44 -10.69
CA THR A 203 10.67 16.09 -10.64
C THR A 203 10.06 15.79 -9.27
N VAL A 204 8.81 15.34 -9.26
CA VAL A 204 8.15 14.78 -8.08
C VAL A 204 8.52 13.32 -7.95
N LEU A 205 9.11 12.92 -6.84
CA LEU A 205 9.53 11.54 -6.55
C LEU A 205 8.72 10.98 -5.40
N ILE A 206 7.89 9.97 -5.67
CA ILE A 206 7.03 9.30 -4.69
C ILE A 206 7.58 7.89 -4.46
N SER A 207 8.09 7.63 -3.24
CA SER A 207 8.74 6.36 -2.88
C SER A 207 7.89 5.59 -1.87
N VAL A 208 7.25 4.51 -2.33
CA VAL A 208 6.32 3.67 -1.55
C VAL A 208 6.61 2.16 -1.70
N GLY A 209 7.75 1.79 -2.27
CA GLY A 209 8.20 0.40 -2.43
C GLY A 209 9.07 -0.07 -1.26
N ARG A 210 10.39 0.10 -1.40
CA ARG A 210 11.41 -0.18 -0.38
C ARG A 210 12.47 0.92 -0.41
N GLY A 211 12.99 1.31 0.75
CA GLY A 211 13.94 2.41 0.88
C GLY A 211 15.23 2.22 0.10
N GLU A 212 15.74 0.99 0.06
CA GLU A 212 16.98 0.65 -0.62
C GLU A 212 16.89 0.64 -2.15
N VAL A 213 15.70 0.84 -2.72
CA VAL A 213 15.50 1.00 -4.16
C VAL A 213 16.10 2.32 -4.66
N ILE A 214 16.13 3.33 -3.80
CA ILE A 214 16.74 4.64 -4.08
C ILE A 214 18.06 4.76 -3.34
N ASN A 215 19.07 5.34 -3.97
CA ASN A 215 20.24 5.84 -3.29
C ASN A 215 19.87 7.14 -2.54
N GLN A 216 19.39 7.01 -1.30
CA GLN A 216 18.92 8.16 -0.49
C GLN A 216 20.05 9.15 -0.19
N GLN A 217 21.29 8.69 -0.06
CA GLN A 217 22.45 9.57 0.12
C GLN A 217 22.64 10.49 -1.09
N ALA A 218 22.53 9.97 -2.31
CA ALA A 218 22.63 10.77 -3.53
C ALA A 218 21.46 11.77 -3.66
N VAL A 219 20.26 11.39 -3.20
CA VAL A 219 19.12 12.32 -3.13
C VAL A 219 19.40 13.44 -2.13
N LEU A 220 19.92 13.12 -0.94
CA LEU A 220 20.29 14.11 0.06
C LEU A 220 21.34 15.09 -0.46
N GLU A 221 22.41 14.59 -1.06
CA GLU A 221 23.48 15.41 -1.65
C GLU A 221 22.93 16.36 -2.72
N ARG A 222 22.05 15.88 -3.62
CA ARG A 222 21.40 16.73 -4.62
C ARG A 222 20.51 17.80 -3.98
N GLN A 223 19.71 17.43 -2.98
CA GLN A 223 18.84 18.38 -2.29
C GLN A 223 19.64 19.44 -1.54
N GLN A 224 20.76 19.09 -0.89
CA GLN A 224 21.65 20.04 -0.25
C GLN A 224 22.30 21.03 -1.25
N GLN A 225 22.57 20.57 -2.47
CA GLN A 225 23.23 21.41 -3.51
C GLN A 225 22.22 22.26 -4.28
N HIS A 226 21.04 21.73 -4.60
CA HIS A 226 20.10 22.32 -5.56
C HIS A 226 18.71 22.54 -5.01
N ASN A 227 18.25 21.72 -4.04
CA ASN A 227 16.90 21.72 -3.49
C ASN A 227 15.81 21.79 -4.58
N ASP A 228 15.95 20.96 -5.60
CA ASP A 228 15.19 21.05 -6.85
C ASP A 228 14.33 19.82 -7.19
N LEU A 229 14.24 18.85 -6.26
CA LEU A 229 13.31 17.73 -6.35
C LEU A 229 12.18 17.88 -5.33
N HIS A 230 11.00 17.36 -5.66
CA HIS A 230 9.85 17.31 -4.76
C HIS A 230 9.67 15.90 -4.22
N LEU A 231 10.01 15.66 -2.95
CA LEU A 231 10.09 14.32 -2.37
C LEU A 231 8.86 13.98 -1.54
N TYR A 232 8.30 12.79 -1.75
CA TYR A 232 7.25 12.14 -0.96
C TYR A 232 7.76 10.75 -0.58
N MET A 233 8.14 10.57 0.69
CA MET A 233 8.91 9.41 1.14
C MET A 233 8.13 8.63 2.21
N ASP A 234 7.68 7.42 1.88
CA ASP A 234 7.06 6.52 2.85
C ASP A 234 8.03 5.42 3.33
N VAL A 235 9.07 5.13 2.54
CA VAL A 235 10.02 4.04 2.81
C VAL A 235 11.45 4.56 2.91
N TRP A 236 12.24 3.94 3.81
CA TRP A 236 13.52 4.46 4.23
C TRP A 236 14.61 3.40 4.19
N HIS A 237 15.84 3.84 4.00
CA HIS A 237 16.99 2.98 4.15
C HIS A 237 17.18 2.62 5.65
N GLN A 238 17.46 1.34 5.94
CA GLN A 238 17.76 0.81 7.28
C GLN A 238 16.61 0.95 8.32
N GLU A 239 15.35 0.89 7.89
CA GLU A 239 14.21 0.86 8.84
C GLU A 239 14.42 -0.19 9.95
N PRO A 240 14.14 0.13 11.22
CA PRO A 240 13.55 1.37 11.76
C PRO A 240 14.58 2.48 12.09
N ASN A 241 15.90 2.24 11.95
CA ASN A 241 16.97 3.16 12.28
C ASN A 241 17.27 4.08 11.10
N ILE A 242 16.32 4.94 10.76
CA ILE A 242 16.38 5.78 9.57
C ILE A 242 17.21 7.05 9.77
N ASP A 243 17.77 7.56 8.66
CA ASP A 243 18.38 8.90 8.64
C ASP A 243 17.29 9.94 8.34
N THR A 244 17.12 10.90 9.25
CA THR A 244 16.09 11.94 9.17
C THR A 244 16.53 13.19 8.40
N GLN A 245 17.74 13.25 7.87
CA GLN A 245 18.26 14.42 7.16
C GLN A 245 17.41 14.81 5.94
N LEU A 246 16.78 13.83 5.27
CA LEU A 246 15.86 14.11 4.14
C LEU A 246 14.54 14.77 4.55
N PHE A 247 14.18 14.76 5.84
CA PHE A 247 12.90 15.35 6.28
C PHE A 247 12.78 16.83 5.92
N GLY A 248 13.86 17.59 6.13
CA GLY A 248 13.90 19.03 5.81
C GLY A 248 13.79 19.35 4.32
N TYR A 249 14.00 18.37 3.44
CA TYR A 249 13.95 18.50 1.98
C TYR A 249 12.73 17.82 1.36
N SER A 250 11.88 17.17 2.17
CA SER A 250 10.74 16.42 1.69
C SER A 250 9.43 17.17 1.94
N HIS A 251 8.53 17.12 0.95
CA HIS A 251 7.16 17.65 1.07
C HIS A 251 6.30 16.79 1.97
N CYS A 252 6.56 15.48 1.98
CA CYS A 252 5.89 14.54 2.88
C CYS A 252 6.81 13.40 3.26
N VAL A 253 6.80 13.04 4.56
CA VAL A 253 7.53 11.91 5.14
C VAL A 253 6.57 11.08 5.99
N THR A 254 6.58 9.76 5.81
CA THR A 254 5.69 8.86 6.57
C THR A 254 6.42 7.58 6.97
N PRO A 255 5.99 6.89 8.06
CA PRO A 255 6.73 5.76 8.64
C PRO A 255 6.34 4.42 8.02
N HIS A 256 6.45 4.26 6.70
CA HIS A 256 6.12 3.04 5.95
C HIS A 256 4.67 2.58 6.20
N ILE A 257 3.72 3.52 5.98
CA ILE A 257 2.29 3.32 6.26
C ILE A 257 1.40 3.47 5.01
N ALA A 258 1.96 3.69 3.83
CA ALA A 258 1.17 3.85 2.61
C ALA A 258 0.11 2.75 2.43
N GLY A 259 0.41 1.52 2.83
CA GLY A 259 -0.52 0.38 2.79
C GLY A 259 -1.32 0.12 4.07
N HIS A 260 -1.32 1.01 5.06
CA HIS A 260 -1.95 0.77 6.37
C HIS A 260 -3.45 1.12 6.40
N SER A 261 -4.23 0.78 5.34
CA SER A 261 -5.69 0.88 5.38
C SER A 261 -6.32 -0.22 6.25
N LEU A 262 -7.51 0.05 6.79
CA LEU A 262 -8.30 -0.95 7.52
C LEU A 262 -8.65 -2.13 6.60
N GLU A 263 -9.20 -1.83 5.43
CA GLU A 263 -9.59 -2.81 4.41
C GLU A 263 -8.39 -3.67 3.99
N GLY A 264 -7.23 -3.06 3.79
CA GLY A 264 -6.01 -3.78 3.43
C GLY A 264 -5.55 -4.76 4.51
N LYS A 265 -5.59 -4.35 5.78
CA LYS A 265 -5.26 -5.21 6.92
C LYS A 265 -6.25 -6.36 7.06
N MET A 266 -7.55 -6.08 7.00
CA MET A 266 -8.61 -7.10 7.09
C MET A 266 -8.54 -8.09 5.92
N ARG A 267 -8.33 -7.58 4.70
CA ARG A 267 -8.15 -8.39 3.49
C ARG A 267 -6.92 -9.31 3.59
N GLY A 268 -5.82 -8.82 4.18
CA GLY A 268 -4.63 -9.63 4.44
C GLY A 268 -4.92 -10.81 5.36
N THR A 269 -5.67 -10.60 6.45
CA THR A 269 -6.10 -11.67 7.36
C THR A 269 -7.02 -12.66 6.65
N TYR A 270 -8.02 -12.17 5.88
CA TYR A 270 -8.95 -13.02 5.16
C TYR A 270 -8.27 -13.91 4.12
N MET A 271 -7.31 -13.38 3.35
CA MET A 271 -6.54 -14.17 2.37
C MET A 271 -5.77 -15.32 3.03
N ILE A 272 -5.18 -15.07 4.22
CA ILE A 272 -4.48 -16.12 4.96
C ILE A 272 -5.45 -17.11 5.58
N TYR A 273 -6.61 -16.67 6.06
CA TYR A 273 -7.68 -17.54 6.51
C TYR A 273 -8.11 -18.51 5.41
N GLN A 274 -8.38 -18.00 4.20
CA GLN A 274 -8.77 -18.82 3.05
C GLN A 274 -7.67 -19.84 2.69
N ALA A 275 -6.41 -19.37 2.62
CA ALA A 275 -5.28 -20.24 2.31
C ALA A 275 -5.06 -21.34 3.36
N LEU A 276 -5.29 -21.03 4.64
CA LEU A 276 -5.23 -22.00 5.75
C LEU A 276 -6.37 -23.01 5.66
N CYS A 277 -7.61 -22.55 5.43
CA CYS A 277 -8.76 -23.43 5.23
C CYS A 277 -8.53 -24.40 4.07
N GLN A 278 -8.04 -23.90 2.94
CA GLN A 278 -7.70 -24.71 1.79
C GLN A 278 -6.63 -25.78 2.12
N TYR A 279 -5.58 -25.38 2.84
CA TYR A 279 -4.47 -26.29 3.18
C TYR A 279 -4.90 -27.42 4.11
N PHE A 280 -5.68 -27.12 5.15
CA PHE A 280 -6.15 -28.11 6.13
C PHE A 280 -7.47 -28.78 5.76
N GLY A 281 -8.08 -28.46 4.61
CA GLY A 281 -9.38 -29.00 4.18
C GLY A 281 -10.52 -28.57 5.11
N LEU A 282 -10.47 -27.36 5.65
CA LEU A 282 -11.50 -26.78 6.52
C LEU A 282 -12.49 -25.95 5.70
N GLN A 283 -13.73 -25.90 6.16
CA GLN A 283 -14.75 -25.06 5.55
C GLN A 283 -14.66 -23.63 6.08
N GLU A 284 -14.70 -22.63 5.18
CA GLU A 284 -14.80 -21.22 5.56
C GLU A 284 -16.14 -20.96 6.28
N SER A 285 -16.10 -20.30 7.44
CA SER A 285 -17.26 -20.02 8.28
C SER A 285 -17.80 -18.60 8.13
N THR A 286 -16.99 -17.68 7.57
CA THR A 286 -17.39 -16.28 7.40
C THR A 286 -16.66 -15.64 6.21
N THR A 287 -17.15 -14.49 5.75
CA THR A 287 -16.55 -13.70 4.67
C THR A 287 -16.15 -12.31 5.16
N LEU A 288 -15.28 -11.65 4.40
CA LEU A 288 -14.78 -10.33 4.75
C LEU A 288 -15.90 -9.27 4.77
N GLU A 289 -16.87 -9.38 3.85
CA GLU A 289 -17.96 -8.42 3.71
C GLU A 289 -18.81 -8.30 4.96
N HIS A 290 -19.03 -9.43 5.65
CA HIS A 290 -19.83 -9.47 6.89
C HIS A 290 -19.13 -8.80 8.09
N LEU A 291 -17.82 -8.61 8.02
CA LEU A 291 -17.00 -8.10 9.11
C LEU A 291 -16.52 -6.65 8.86
N MET A 292 -16.76 -6.12 7.66
CA MET A 292 -16.31 -4.77 7.31
C MET A 292 -17.16 -3.72 8.06
N PRO A 293 -16.57 -2.87 8.91
CA PRO A 293 -17.33 -1.84 9.60
C PRO A 293 -17.75 -0.71 8.66
N GLU A 294 -18.87 -0.09 8.96
CA GLU A 294 -19.32 1.10 8.24
C GLU A 294 -18.29 2.25 8.38
N PRO A 295 -18.07 3.04 7.32
CA PRO A 295 -17.20 4.20 7.41
C PRO A 295 -17.84 5.32 8.24
N GLN A 296 -17.03 6.10 8.96
CA GLN A 296 -17.51 7.26 9.69
C GLN A 296 -18.11 8.33 8.76
N LEU A 297 -17.49 8.52 7.58
CA LEU A 297 -17.99 9.35 6.50
C LEU A 297 -18.30 8.44 5.30
N ALA A 298 -19.55 8.04 5.15
CA ALA A 298 -19.99 7.19 4.04
C ALA A 298 -20.26 7.99 2.76
N GLN A 299 -20.61 9.28 2.89
CA GLN A 299 -21.03 10.12 1.78
C GLN A 299 -20.53 11.56 1.94
N LEU A 300 -20.09 12.18 0.83
CA LEU A 300 -19.65 13.58 0.78
C LEU A 300 -20.33 14.28 -0.38
N THR A 301 -21.02 15.40 -0.08
CA THR A 301 -21.61 16.24 -1.13
C THR A 301 -20.57 17.24 -1.65
N ILE A 302 -20.32 17.17 -2.95
CA ILE A 302 -19.45 18.09 -3.67
C ILE A 302 -20.32 19.18 -4.31
N SER A 303 -19.84 20.43 -4.27
CA SER A 303 -20.52 21.52 -4.98
C SER A 303 -20.57 21.25 -6.48
N SER A 304 -21.72 21.49 -7.12
CA SER A 304 -21.89 21.31 -8.58
C SER A 304 -20.96 22.18 -9.43
N ASN A 305 -20.40 23.26 -8.84
CA ASN A 305 -19.46 24.16 -9.49
C ASN A 305 -17.99 23.89 -9.11
N ALA A 306 -17.72 22.84 -8.32
CA ALA A 306 -16.35 22.53 -7.92
C ALA A 306 -15.51 22.09 -9.13
N THR A 307 -14.33 22.63 -9.23
CA THR A 307 -13.32 22.22 -10.23
C THR A 307 -12.80 20.80 -9.92
N ALA A 308 -12.16 20.18 -10.88
CA ALA A 308 -11.52 18.87 -10.67
C ALA A 308 -10.51 18.90 -9.50
N LYS A 309 -9.76 20.00 -9.37
CA LYS A 309 -8.79 20.22 -8.30
C LYS A 309 -9.47 20.28 -6.92
N GLU A 310 -10.53 21.05 -6.80
CA GLU A 310 -11.30 21.20 -5.55
C GLU A 310 -12.02 19.91 -5.19
N THR A 311 -12.60 19.22 -6.18
CA THR A 311 -13.27 17.92 -5.99
C THR A 311 -12.28 16.87 -5.47
N MET A 312 -11.10 16.76 -6.10
CA MET A 312 -10.07 15.80 -5.68
C MET A 312 -9.58 16.13 -4.26
N GLN A 313 -9.38 17.40 -3.93
CA GLN A 313 -8.98 17.82 -2.59
C GLN A 313 -10.03 17.41 -1.54
N GLN A 314 -11.29 17.82 -1.73
CA GLN A 314 -12.36 17.53 -0.77
C GLN A 314 -12.55 16.03 -0.57
N ALA A 315 -12.52 15.26 -1.65
CA ALA A 315 -12.69 13.80 -1.58
C ALA A 315 -11.51 13.11 -0.87
N CYS A 316 -10.26 13.48 -1.19
CA CYS A 316 -9.08 12.94 -0.52
C CYS A 316 -9.10 13.29 0.97
N ASP A 317 -9.29 14.57 1.32
CA ASP A 317 -9.27 15.05 2.71
C ASP A 317 -10.42 14.43 3.53
N GLY A 318 -11.55 14.09 2.89
CA GLY A 318 -12.67 13.39 3.53
C GLY A 318 -12.35 11.96 3.99
N VAL A 319 -11.33 11.34 3.43
CA VAL A 319 -10.95 9.96 3.77
C VAL A 319 -9.57 9.89 4.44
N TYR A 320 -8.60 10.68 3.94
CA TYR A 320 -7.21 10.54 4.33
C TYR A 320 -6.47 11.88 4.38
N SER A 321 -5.98 12.24 5.55
CA SER A 321 -5.13 13.42 5.77
C SER A 321 -3.64 13.04 5.68
N LEU A 322 -3.03 13.22 4.51
CA LEU A 322 -1.62 12.95 4.26
C LEU A 322 -0.70 13.75 5.21
N MET A 323 -1.04 15.03 5.45
CA MET A 323 -0.20 15.92 6.24
C MET A 323 -0.28 15.67 7.76
N GLU A 324 -1.33 15.00 8.25
CA GLU A 324 -1.34 14.52 9.63
C GLU A 324 -0.33 13.39 9.83
N ASP A 325 -0.17 12.50 8.86
CA ASP A 325 0.84 11.44 8.92
C ASP A 325 2.26 12.01 8.81
N ASP A 326 2.47 13.03 7.96
CA ASP A 326 3.72 13.78 7.88
C ASP A 326 4.07 14.44 9.22
N ALA A 327 3.11 15.13 9.84
CA ALA A 327 3.32 15.77 11.14
C ALA A 327 3.69 14.76 12.23
N ARG A 328 3.05 13.59 12.24
CA ARG A 328 3.38 12.47 13.16
C ARG A 328 4.80 11.97 12.94
N MET A 329 5.20 11.76 11.68
CA MET A 329 6.55 11.31 11.36
C MET A 329 7.60 12.34 11.78
N ARG A 330 7.34 13.62 11.55
CA ARG A 330 8.25 14.71 11.95
C ARG A 330 8.34 14.91 13.46
N SER A 331 7.37 14.42 14.25
CA SER A 331 7.41 14.45 15.71
C SER A 331 8.31 13.35 16.32
N MET A 332 8.81 12.42 15.52
CA MET A 332 9.69 11.33 15.94
C MET A 332 10.97 11.87 16.59
N GLN A 333 11.33 11.32 17.74
CA GLN A 333 12.55 11.70 18.48
C GLN A 333 13.68 10.69 18.29
N ASP A 334 13.34 9.40 18.17
CA ASP A 334 14.32 8.33 17.98
C ASP A 334 13.73 7.17 17.13
N SER A 335 14.56 6.15 16.88
CA SER A 335 14.17 4.98 16.06
C SER A 335 13.05 4.13 16.66
N ASN A 336 12.82 4.16 17.98
CA ASN A 336 11.73 3.43 18.60
C ASN A 336 10.37 4.03 18.22
N ASP A 337 10.33 5.34 17.99
CA ASP A 337 9.12 6.04 17.57
C ASP A 337 8.66 5.59 16.18
N PHE A 338 9.59 5.22 15.27
CA PHE A 338 9.21 4.72 13.94
C PHE A 338 8.27 3.51 14.02
N ASP A 339 8.62 2.55 14.85
CA ASP A 339 7.79 1.37 15.07
C ASP A 339 6.53 1.68 15.89
N LEU A 340 6.62 2.62 16.84
CA LEU A 340 5.48 3.06 17.64
C LEU A 340 4.43 3.75 16.77
N LEU A 341 4.82 4.65 15.89
CA LEU A 341 3.94 5.33 14.94
C LEU A 341 3.17 4.34 14.06
N ARG A 342 3.84 3.27 13.61
CA ARG A 342 3.20 2.19 12.83
C ARG A 342 2.26 1.32 13.67
N LYS A 343 2.65 1.03 14.92
CA LYS A 343 1.86 0.21 15.85
C LYS A 343 0.57 0.94 16.28
N THR A 344 0.67 2.24 16.54
CA THR A 344 -0.43 3.10 17.01
C THR A 344 -1.10 3.85 15.86
N TYR A 345 -0.85 3.43 14.60
CA TYR A 345 -1.41 4.08 13.43
C TYR A 345 -2.94 4.10 13.49
N PRO A 346 -3.57 5.26 13.30
CA PRO A 346 -5.03 5.39 13.37
C PRO A 346 -5.72 4.58 12.27
N VAL A 347 -7.01 4.39 12.43
CA VAL A 347 -7.83 3.75 11.42
C VAL A 347 -7.93 4.67 10.19
N ARG A 348 -7.38 4.20 9.06
CA ARG A 348 -7.52 4.84 7.76
C ARG A 348 -8.36 3.95 6.85
N ARG A 349 -9.37 4.53 6.21
CA ARG A 349 -10.21 3.85 5.24
C ARG A 349 -9.60 3.97 3.82
N GLU A 350 -10.03 3.10 2.91
CA GLU A 350 -9.73 3.24 1.48
C GLU A 350 -10.71 4.20 0.81
N PHE A 351 -10.32 4.83 -0.31
CA PHE A 351 -11.18 5.80 -1.03
C PHE A 351 -12.51 5.21 -1.47
N SER A 352 -12.54 3.90 -1.73
CA SER A 352 -13.77 3.17 -2.07
C SER A 352 -14.83 3.16 -0.96
N SER A 353 -14.47 3.54 0.27
CA SER A 353 -15.41 3.67 1.39
C SER A 353 -16.26 4.94 1.34
N LEU A 354 -15.90 5.91 0.48
CA LEU A 354 -16.58 7.19 0.34
C LEU A 354 -17.38 7.27 -0.96
N GLN A 355 -18.66 7.64 -0.85
CA GLN A 355 -19.54 7.94 -1.97
C GLN A 355 -19.60 9.46 -2.18
N LEU A 356 -19.30 9.94 -3.39
CA LEU A 356 -19.43 11.35 -3.76
C LEU A 356 -20.79 11.62 -4.38
N VAL A 357 -21.38 12.78 -4.04
CA VAL A 357 -22.70 13.23 -4.52
C VAL A 357 -22.59 14.66 -5.03
N GLY A 358 -23.41 15.01 -6.01
CA GLY A 358 -23.54 16.40 -6.48
C GLY A 358 -22.55 16.82 -7.56
N ILE A 359 -21.66 15.95 -8.03
CA ILE A 359 -20.74 16.25 -9.13
C ILE A 359 -21.57 16.32 -10.44
N ALA A 360 -21.67 17.52 -11.01
CA ALA A 360 -22.43 17.74 -12.25
C ALA A 360 -21.60 17.45 -13.52
N ASP A 361 -20.29 17.63 -13.45
CA ASP A 361 -19.38 17.43 -14.58
C ASP A 361 -19.06 15.94 -14.76
N ALA A 362 -19.33 15.39 -15.96
CA ALA A 362 -19.11 13.98 -16.25
C ALA A 362 -17.61 13.60 -16.32
N GLU A 363 -16.73 14.51 -16.75
CA GLU A 363 -15.29 14.24 -16.77
C GLU A 363 -14.73 14.17 -15.36
N ILE A 364 -15.14 15.08 -14.47
CA ILE A 364 -14.78 15.05 -13.06
C ILE A 364 -15.34 13.78 -12.40
N SER A 365 -16.59 13.42 -12.66
CA SER A 365 -17.19 12.18 -12.16
C SER A 365 -16.37 10.94 -12.57
N ASN A 366 -16.03 10.83 -13.86
CA ASN A 366 -15.23 9.72 -14.38
C ASN A 366 -13.81 9.70 -13.77
N MET A 367 -13.20 10.87 -13.62
CA MET A 367 -11.91 10.99 -12.93
C MET A 367 -11.99 10.44 -11.50
N MET A 368 -12.99 10.86 -10.73
CA MET A 368 -13.13 10.43 -9.32
C MET A 368 -13.40 8.93 -9.19
N VAL A 369 -14.22 8.35 -10.06
CA VAL A 369 -14.42 6.89 -10.13
C VAL A 369 -13.12 6.18 -10.50
N GLY A 370 -12.39 6.68 -11.48
CA GLY A 370 -11.07 6.17 -11.85
C GLY A 370 -10.10 6.19 -10.68
N LEU A 371 -10.12 7.27 -9.88
CA LEU A 371 -9.32 7.41 -8.66
C LEU A 371 -9.81 6.51 -7.49
N GLY A 372 -10.93 5.79 -7.64
CA GLY A 372 -11.41 4.77 -6.71
C GLY A 372 -12.46 5.24 -5.71
N PHE A 373 -13.01 6.44 -5.86
CA PHE A 373 -14.18 6.87 -5.10
C PHE A 373 -15.47 6.28 -5.67
N GLY A 374 -16.48 6.09 -4.82
CA GLY A 374 -17.82 5.76 -5.27
C GLY A 374 -18.59 7.00 -5.72
N LEU A 375 -19.60 6.82 -6.58
CA LEU A 375 -20.59 7.85 -6.88
C LEU A 375 -21.97 7.38 -6.42
N ALA A 376 -22.68 8.21 -5.65
CA ALA A 376 -24.08 8.00 -5.33
C ALA A 376 -24.95 8.92 -6.20
N VAL A 377 -26.06 8.38 -6.67
CA VAL A 377 -27.07 9.18 -7.40
C VAL A 377 -27.74 10.10 -6.39
N ASP A 378 -27.79 11.40 -6.69
CA ASP A 378 -28.53 12.35 -5.84
C ASP A 378 -30.01 11.96 -5.79
N ALA A 379 -30.49 11.54 -4.63
CA ALA A 379 -31.88 11.14 -4.44
C ALA A 379 -32.87 12.29 -4.76
N ASN A 380 -32.42 13.54 -4.82
CA ASN A 380 -33.23 14.69 -5.19
C ASN A 380 -33.39 14.84 -6.71
N ILE A 381 -32.48 14.29 -7.54
CA ILE A 381 -32.60 14.32 -9.01
C ILE A 381 -33.69 13.35 -9.50
N ILE A 382 -33.92 12.26 -8.80
CA ILE A 382 -34.97 11.25 -9.17
C ILE A 382 -36.38 11.82 -9.00
N LYS A 383 -36.58 12.82 -8.14
CA LYS A 383 -37.90 13.43 -7.91
C LYS A 383 -38.32 14.43 -9.00
N THR A 384 -37.41 14.84 -9.89
CA THR A 384 -37.75 15.82 -10.96
C THR A 384 -38.06 15.22 -12.31
N GLN A 385 -37.88 13.91 -12.51
CA GLN A 385 -38.44 13.18 -13.65
C GLN A 385 -39.79 12.58 -13.25
N GLY A 386 -40.84 13.37 -13.45
CA GLY A 386 -42.24 12.90 -13.30
C GLY A 386 -42.51 11.73 -14.20
N PRO A 387 -43.64 10.99 -13.98
CA PRO A 387 -43.94 9.78 -14.72
C PRO A 387 -43.98 10.08 -16.23
N VAL A 388 -43.18 9.34 -17.00
CA VAL A 388 -43.28 9.29 -18.45
C VAL A 388 -44.65 8.69 -18.76
N ASN A 389 -45.61 9.51 -19.20
CA ASN A 389 -46.88 9.04 -19.70
C ASN A 389 -46.62 8.12 -20.90
N GLU A 390 -46.95 6.85 -20.74
CA GLU A 390 -47.12 5.95 -21.86
C GLU A 390 -48.31 6.49 -22.73
N LEU A 391 -48.01 6.74 -23.98
CA LEU A 391 -48.99 6.80 -25.09
C LEU A 391 -48.62 5.72 -26.09
#